data_fb0a6002f78b7f2ab84d4c8dc71784b4
#
_entry.id   fb0a6002f78b7f2ab84d4c8dc71784b4
#
_cell.length_a   1.000
_cell.length_b   1.000
_cell.length_c   1.000
_cell.angle_alpha   90.00
_cell.angle_beta   90.00
_cell.angle_gamma   90.00
#
_symmetry.space_group_name_H-M   'P 1'
#
loop_
_entity.id
_entity.type
_entity.pdbx_description
1 polymer ?
#
loop_
_entity_poly.entity_id
_entity_poly.type
_entity_poly.pdbx_seq_one_letter_code
_entity_poly.pdbx_strand_id
1 'polypeptide(L)'
;HMLQHMLLIYVSAPLIVTGLPPELVDGFLKDRPRLTRGLAFLTHPVAGGLIFTLCFSMWHFPELYEAALRSRPLHVIEHWSMFLPAILMVWPLFSLSTRLPRIGYGMAIFYSFGLMIADLPLWAVLIFGDHPIYETYRLAPRVSELSAAADMILGAVVMKGFNEIFALLCMGYAFFAWYQREK
;
A
#
# COMPACT_ATOMS: atom_id res chain seq x y z
N HIS A 1 -11.25 11.16 -1.56
CA HIS A 1 -10.71 10.12 -2.43
C HIS A 1 -9.43 9.54 -1.82
N MET A 2 -8.36 10.33 -1.63
CA MET A 2 -7.09 9.85 -1.06
C MET A 2 -7.25 9.11 0.27
N LEU A 3 -8.03 9.62 1.21
CA LEU A 3 -8.29 8.94 2.49
C LEU A 3 -8.90 7.54 2.29
N GLN A 4 -9.78 7.37 1.31
CA GLN A 4 -10.37 6.06 1.00
C GLN A 4 -9.31 5.06 0.54
N HIS A 5 -8.38 5.48 -0.33
CA HIS A 5 -7.25 4.64 -0.75
C HIS A 5 -6.36 4.26 0.43
N MET A 6 -6.04 5.22 1.31
CA MET A 6 -5.22 4.95 2.49
C MET A 6 -5.85 3.93 3.45
N LEU A 7 -7.17 4.02 3.66
CA LEU A 7 -7.89 3.04 4.47
C LEU A 7 -7.90 1.63 3.83
N LEU A 8 -8.04 1.54 2.50
CA LEU A 8 -7.96 0.27 1.79
C LEU A 8 -6.56 -0.37 1.91
N ILE A 9 -5.52 0.42 1.75
CA ILE A 9 -4.13 -0.06 1.70
C ILE A 9 -3.60 -0.37 3.09
N TYR A 10 -3.70 0.58 4.03
CA TYR A 10 -3.01 0.51 5.32
C TYR A 10 -3.88 0.01 6.48
N VAL A 11 -5.18 -0.15 6.27
CA VAL A 11 -6.09 -0.71 7.28
C VAL A 11 -6.71 -2.01 6.77
N SER A 12 -7.41 -1.98 5.63
CA SER A 12 -8.16 -3.15 5.17
C SER A 12 -7.26 -4.31 4.74
N ALA A 13 -6.16 -4.05 4.01
CA ALA A 13 -5.26 -5.10 3.57
C ALA A 13 -4.57 -5.83 4.75
N PRO A 14 -3.98 -5.16 5.76
CA PRO A 14 -3.46 -5.84 6.96
C PRO A 14 -4.52 -6.62 7.73
N LEU A 15 -5.73 -6.07 7.89
CA LEU A 15 -6.82 -6.76 8.57
C LEU A 15 -7.25 -8.04 7.85
N ILE A 16 -7.29 -8.02 6.52
CA ILE A 16 -7.59 -9.25 5.75
C ILE A 16 -6.49 -10.28 5.93
N VAL A 17 -5.21 -9.89 5.82
CA VAL A 17 -4.11 -10.85 5.93
C VAL A 17 -4.05 -11.46 7.33
N THR A 18 -4.24 -10.66 8.39
CA THR A 18 -4.27 -11.16 9.78
C THR A 18 -5.53 -11.94 10.11
N GLY A 19 -6.65 -11.64 9.46
CA GLY A 19 -7.92 -12.33 9.64
C GLY A 19 -8.02 -13.66 8.86
N LEU A 20 -7.10 -13.95 7.93
CA LEU A 20 -7.09 -15.23 7.21
C LEU A 20 -6.56 -16.35 8.10
N PRO A 21 -7.38 -17.38 8.45
CA PRO A 21 -6.90 -18.54 9.19
C PRO A 21 -5.76 -19.23 8.44
N PRO A 22 -4.63 -19.55 9.09
CA PRO A 22 -3.51 -20.23 8.44
C PRO A 22 -3.93 -21.60 7.87
N GLU A 23 -4.84 -22.31 8.52
CA GLU A 23 -5.36 -23.59 8.08
C GLU A 23 -6.09 -23.50 6.72
N LEU A 24 -6.80 -22.39 6.49
CA LEU A 24 -7.48 -22.13 5.23
C LEU A 24 -6.46 -21.92 4.10
N VAL A 25 -5.47 -21.06 4.32
CA VAL A 25 -4.43 -20.75 3.34
C VAL A 25 -3.59 -21.99 3.05
N ASP A 26 -3.10 -22.64 4.08
CA ASP A 26 -2.22 -23.81 3.97
C ASP A 26 -2.97 -25.01 3.40
N GLY A 27 -4.24 -25.23 3.77
CA GLY A 27 -5.10 -26.26 3.20
C GLY A 27 -5.37 -26.03 1.72
N PHE A 28 -5.66 -24.79 1.31
CA PHE A 28 -5.84 -24.44 -0.10
C PHE A 28 -4.58 -24.68 -0.95
N LEU A 29 -3.41 -24.45 -0.39
CA LEU A 29 -2.12 -24.59 -1.07
C LEU A 29 -1.51 -25.99 -1.01
N LYS A 30 -2.02 -26.90 -0.17
CA LYS A 30 -1.44 -28.19 0.13
C LYS A 30 -1.10 -29.00 -1.12
N ASP A 31 -2.05 -29.10 -2.05
CA ASP A 31 -1.92 -29.94 -3.25
C ASP A 31 -1.65 -29.11 -4.52
N ARG A 32 -1.18 -27.86 -4.36
CA ARG A 32 -0.97 -26.90 -5.46
C ARG A 32 0.44 -26.30 -5.49
N PRO A 33 1.49 -27.11 -5.72
CA PRO A 33 2.87 -26.65 -5.57
C PRO A 33 3.28 -25.54 -6.58
N ARG A 34 2.67 -25.53 -7.77
CA ARG A 34 2.93 -24.45 -8.76
C ARG A 34 2.33 -23.13 -8.31
N LEU A 35 1.09 -23.16 -7.78
CA LEU A 35 0.43 -21.97 -7.24
C LEU A 35 1.17 -21.44 -6.01
N THR A 36 1.59 -22.34 -5.09
CA THR A 36 2.37 -21.97 -3.91
C THR A 36 3.66 -21.25 -4.29
N ARG A 37 4.38 -21.75 -5.30
CA ARG A 37 5.61 -21.07 -5.79
C ARG A 37 5.32 -19.70 -6.40
N GLY A 38 4.27 -19.59 -7.20
CA GLY A 38 3.84 -18.29 -7.78
C GLY A 38 3.48 -17.28 -6.70
N LEU A 39 2.67 -17.68 -5.72
CA LEU A 39 2.30 -16.83 -4.60
C LEU A 39 3.48 -16.49 -3.69
N ALA A 40 4.40 -17.44 -3.44
CA ALA A 40 5.61 -17.18 -2.68
C ALA A 40 6.52 -16.13 -3.37
N PHE A 41 6.55 -16.11 -4.70
CA PHE A 41 7.25 -15.07 -5.45
C PHE A 41 6.53 -13.72 -5.31
N LEU A 42 5.20 -13.68 -5.50
CA LEU A 42 4.41 -12.44 -5.42
C LEU A 42 4.38 -11.85 -4.01
N THR A 43 4.36 -12.70 -2.97
CA THR A 43 4.39 -12.28 -1.56
C THR A 43 5.82 -12.13 -1.02
N HIS A 44 6.85 -12.29 -1.85
CA HIS A 44 8.22 -11.96 -1.46
C HIS A 44 8.32 -10.44 -1.20
N PRO A 45 9.00 -9.98 -0.12
CA PRO A 45 9.05 -8.56 0.26
C PRO A 45 9.40 -7.64 -0.91
N VAL A 46 10.44 -7.97 -1.66
CA VAL A 46 10.88 -7.14 -2.79
C VAL A 46 9.82 -7.13 -3.91
N ALA A 47 9.30 -8.30 -4.29
CA ALA A 47 8.33 -8.40 -5.38
C ALA A 47 7.00 -7.72 -4.99
N GLY A 48 6.44 -8.05 -3.83
CA GLY A 48 5.18 -7.47 -3.34
C GLY A 48 5.28 -5.96 -3.15
N GLY A 49 6.38 -5.49 -2.55
CA GLY A 49 6.64 -4.06 -2.37
C GLY A 49 6.78 -3.31 -3.70
N LEU A 50 7.56 -3.85 -4.66
CA LEU A 50 7.72 -3.24 -5.98
C LEU A 50 6.42 -3.23 -6.79
N ILE A 51 5.69 -4.35 -6.82
CA ILE A 51 4.39 -4.43 -7.52
C ILE A 51 3.44 -3.37 -6.97
N PHE A 52 3.34 -3.27 -5.64
CA PHE A 52 2.51 -2.25 -5.01
C PHE A 52 2.96 -0.84 -5.38
N THR A 53 4.24 -0.50 -5.19
CA THR A 53 4.77 0.84 -5.46
C THR A 53 4.58 1.24 -6.92
N LEU A 54 4.82 0.33 -7.86
CA LEU A 54 4.63 0.60 -9.29
C LEU A 54 3.15 0.80 -9.64
N CYS A 55 2.26 -0.07 -9.17
CA CYS A 55 0.81 0.07 -9.40
C CYS A 55 0.28 1.36 -8.77
N PHE A 56 0.68 1.65 -7.53
CA PHE A 56 0.28 2.86 -6.83
C PHE A 56 0.75 4.12 -7.56
N SER A 57 2.03 4.17 -7.95
CA SER A 57 2.60 5.32 -8.69
C SER A 57 1.97 5.48 -10.06
N MET A 58 1.68 4.38 -10.76
CA MET A 58 1.05 4.41 -12.09
C MET A 58 -0.30 5.15 -12.06
N TRP A 59 -1.13 4.90 -11.05
CA TRP A 59 -2.44 5.56 -10.93
C TRP A 59 -2.36 7.04 -10.60
N HIS A 60 -1.19 7.53 -10.16
CA HIS A 60 -0.98 8.96 -9.91
C HIS A 60 -0.52 9.74 -11.15
N PHE A 61 -0.29 9.08 -12.31
CA PHE A 61 -0.09 9.80 -13.56
C PHE A 61 -1.38 10.52 -13.97
N PRO A 62 -1.31 11.81 -14.35
CA PRO A 62 -2.48 12.64 -14.60
C PRO A 62 -3.50 12.02 -15.57
N GLU A 63 -3.05 11.40 -16.63
CA GLU A 63 -3.91 10.80 -17.67
C GLU A 63 -4.76 9.65 -17.10
N LEU A 64 -4.16 8.76 -16.31
CA LEU A 64 -4.84 7.62 -15.71
C LEU A 64 -5.77 8.05 -14.59
N TYR A 65 -5.29 8.94 -13.73
CA TYR A 65 -6.06 9.49 -12.62
C TYR A 65 -7.32 10.22 -13.12
N GLU A 66 -7.17 11.12 -14.11
CA GLU A 66 -8.26 11.83 -14.73
C GLU A 66 -9.27 10.89 -15.41
N ALA A 67 -8.77 9.84 -16.09
CA ALA A 67 -9.63 8.84 -16.72
C ALA A 67 -10.44 8.06 -15.67
N ALA A 68 -9.84 7.72 -14.52
CA ALA A 68 -10.54 7.04 -13.41
C ALA A 68 -11.62 7.93 -12.79
N LEU A 69 -11.37 9.23 -12.62
CA LEU A 69 -12.37 10.18 -12.12
C LEU A 69 -13.59 10.33 -13.05
N ARG A 70 -13.38 10.20 -14.37
CA ARG A 70 -14.45 10.34 -15.39
C ARG A 70 -15.18 9.04 -15.68
N SER A 71 -14.65 7.89 -15.30
CA SER A 71 -15.19 6.57 -15.66
C SER A 71 -15.36 5.68 -14.43
N ARG A 72 -16.61 5.42 -14.03
CA ARG A 72 -16.91 4.54 -12.89
C ARG A 72 -16.28 3.14 -13.01
N PRO A 73 -16.30 2.44 -14.16
CA PRO A 73 -15.61 1.16 -14.30
C PRO A 73 -14.10 1.27 -14.07
N LEU A 74 -13.47 2.33 -14.61
CA LEU A 74 -12.03 2.55 -14.45
C LEU A 74 -11.65 2.86 -13.00
N HIS A 75 -12.48 3.64 -12.30
CA HIS A 75 -12.34 3.91 -10.86
C HIS A 75 -12.43 2.63 -10.00
N VAL A 76 -13.30 1.69 -10.37
CA VAL A 76 -13.35 0.37 -9.70
C VAL A 76 -12.07 -0.43 -9.97
N ILE A 77 -11.55 -0.41 -11.22
CA ILE A 77 -10.29 -1.06 -11.58
C ILE A 77 -9.12 -0.43 -10.79
N GLU A 78 -9.07 0.89 -10.67
CA GLU A 78 -8.10 1.61 -9.85
C GLU A 78 -8.07 1.06 -8.42
N HIS A 79 -9.21 1.01 -7.73
CA HIS A 79 -9.29 0.52 -6.36
C HIS A 79 -8.79 -0.92 -6.22
N TRP A 80 -9.24 -1.84 -7.11
CA TRP A 80 -8.81 -3.23 -7.05
C TRP A 80 -7.35 -3.43 -7.40
N SER A 81 -6.84 -2.69 -8.39
CA SER A 81 -5.43 -2.76 -8.80
C SER A 81 -4.46 -2.08 -7.82
N MET A 82 -4.94 -1.27 -6.88
CA MET A 82 -4.17 -0.82 -5.71
C MET A 82 -4.32 -1.79 -4.53
N PHE A 83 -5.53 -2.29 -4.28
CA PHE A 83 -5.85 -3.10 -3.12
C PHE A 83 -5.21 -4.50 -3.17
N LEU A 84 -5.29 -5.19 -4.32
CA LEU A 84 -4.67 -6.51 -4.45
C LEU A 84 -3.13 -6.47 -4.28
N PRO A 85 -2.39 -5.56 -4.92
CA PRO A 85 -0.97 -5.35 -4.60
C PRO A 85 -0.69 -4.95 -3.15
N ALA A 86 -1.59 -4.18 -2.50
CA ALA A 86 -1.44 -3.86 -1.09
C ALA A 86 -1.47 -5.13 -0.20
N ILE A 87 -2.34 -6.11 -0.52
CA ILE A 87 -2.34 -7.41 0.15
C ILE A 87 -0.99 -8.12 -0.02
N LEU A 88 -0.42 -8.10 -1.24
CA LEU A 88 0.90 -8.69 -1.50
C LEU A 88 2.02 -7.97 -0.72
N MET A 89 1.96 -6.65 -0.66
CA MET A 89 2.91 -5.81 0.07
C MET A 89 2.89 -6.09 1.58
N VAL A 90 1.71 -6.23 2.20
CA VAL A 90 1.60 -6.45 3.65
C VAL A 90 1.74 -7.91 4.06
N TRP A 91 1.61 -8.84 3.11
CA TRP A 91 1.73 -10.28 3.38
C TRP A 91 3.00 -10.67 4.13
N PRO A 92 4.21 -10.20 3.73
CA PRO A 92 5.46 -10.54 4.42
C PRO A 92 5.50 -10.10 5.89
N LEU A 93 4.71 -9.09 6.27
CA LEU A 93 4.68 -8.57 7.63
C LEU A 93 3.69 -9.31 8.52
N PHE A 94 2.54 -9.73 7.98
CA PHE A 94 1.38 -10.14 8.76
C PHE A 94 0.93 -11.59 8.57
N SER A 95 1.49 -12.32 7.59
CA SER A 95 1.05 -13.69 7.31
C SER A 95 1.21 -14.62 8.50
N LEU A 96 0.20 -15.46 8.73
CA LEU A 96 0.20 -16.57 9.69
C LEU A 96 0.37 -17.94 9.02
N SER A 97 0.40 -17.99 7.68
CA SER A 97 0.57 -19.22 6.89
C SER A 97 1.97 -19.82 7.08
N THR A 98 2.03 -21.14 7.19
CA THR A 98 3.31 -21.89 7.21
C THR A 98 3.89 -22.10 5.82
N ARG A 99 3.04 -22.06 4.77
CA ARG A 99 3.45 -22.23 3.36
C ARG A 99 3.89 -20.91 2.71
N LEU A 100 3.37 -19.80 3.19
CA LEU A 100 3.73 -18.45 2.77
C LEU A 100 4.04 -17.61 4.03
N PRO A 101 5.13 -17.94 4.75
CA PRO A 101 5.41 -17.38 6.07
C PRO A 101 5.77 -15.89 5.99
N ARG A 102 5.52 -15.20 7.09
CA ARG A 102 6.04 -13.85 7.29
C ARG A 102 7.56 -13.86 7.42
N ILE A 103 8.17 -12.73 7.12
CA ILE A 103 9.61 -12.51 7.30
C ILE A 103 10.00 -12.38 8.79
N GLY A 104 11.27 -12.60 9.09
CA GLY A 104 11.80 -12.38 10.44
C GLY A 104 11.78 -10.90 10.85
N TYR A 105 11.78 -10.66 12.16
CA TYR A 105 11.62 -9.30 12.73
C TYR A 105 12.67 -8.31 12.24
N GLY A 106 13.95 -8.70 12.17
CA GLY A 106 15.01 -7.83 11.65
C GLY A 106 14.72 -7.41 10.19
N MET A 107 14.34 -8.37 9.33
CA MET A 107 13.96 -8.06 7.94
C MET A 107 12.68 -7.24 7.85
N ALA A 108 11.74 -7.39 8.81
CA ALA A 108 10.53 -6.58 8.84
C ALA A 108 10.83 -5.11 9.09
N ILE A 109 11.84 -4.79 9.92
CA ILE A 109 12.30 -3.40 10.13
C ILE A 109 12.84 -2.82 8.82
N PHE A 110 13.76 -3.51 8.16
CA PHE A 110 14.34 -3.03 6.88
C PHE A 110 13.30 -2.92 5.78
N TYR A 111 12.39 -3.88 5.70
CA TYR A 111 11.32 -3.86 4.71
C TYR A 111 10.36 -2.69 4.93
N SER A 112 9.91 -2.46 6.17
CA SER A 112 9.03 -1.33 6.51
C SER A 112 9.72 0.01 6.25
N PHE A 113 11.02 0.13 6.56
CA PHE A 113 11.80 1.30 6.20
C PHE A 113 11.90 1.50 4.68
N GLY A 114 12.10 0.42 3.92
CA GLY A 114 12.09 0.45 2.46
C GLY A 114 10.75 0.94 1.89
N LEU A 115 9.62 0.47 2.43
CA LEU A 115 8.28 0.95 2.04
C LEU A 115 8.08 2.43 2.37
N MET A 116 8.61 2.90 3.51
CA MET A 116 8.52 4.29 3.95
C MET A 116 9.20 5.26 2.96
N ILE A 117 10.27 4.84 2.29
CA ILE A 117 11.00 5.68 1.33
C ILE A 117 10.60 5.44 -0.13
N ALA A 118 9.90 4.33 -0.44
CA ALA A 118 9.60 3.95 -1.81
C ALA A 118 8.64 4.93 -2.53
N ASP A 119 7.77 5.62 -1.81
CA ASP A 119 6.82 6.60 -2.34
C ASP A 119 7.35 8.05 -2.34
N LEU A 120 8.56 8.29 -1.82
CA LEU A 120 9.14 9.64 -1.76
C LEU A 120 9.18 10.38 -3.11
N PRO A 121 9.56 9.74 -4.24
CA PRO A 121 9.55 10.43 -5.53
C PRO A 121 8.16 10.93 -5.93
N LEU A 122 7.13 10.10 -5.76
CA LEU A 122 5.76 10.48 -6.05
C LEU A 122 5.29 11.60 -5.12
N TRP A 123 5.51 11.46 -3.82
CA TRP A 123 5.15 12.46 -2.82
C TRP A 123 5.82 13.81 -3.10
N ALA A 124 7.11 13.80 -3.48
CA ALA A 124 7.84 15.01 -3.80
C ALA A 124 7.22 15.75 -5.00
N VAL A 125 6.82 15.04 -6.05
CA VAL A 125 6.12 15.62 -7.21
C VAL A 125 4.81 16.28 -6.79
N LEU A 126 4.04 15.65 -5.91
CA LEU A 126 2.75 16.16 -5.48
C LEU A 126 2.86 17.37 -4.52
N ILE A 127 3.90 17.42 -3.69
CA ILE A 127 4.03 18.48 -2.67
C ILE A 127 4.80 19.70 -3.16
N PHE A 128 5.80 19.50 -4.05
CA PHE A 128 6.64 20.57 -4.59
C PHE A 128 6.21 21.04 -5.98
N GLY A 129 5.11 20.49 -6.52
CA GLY A 129 4.54 20.97 -7.78
C GLY A 129 3.97 22.37 -7.64
N ASP A 130 4.40 23.29 -8.50
CA ASP A 130 3.97 24.70 -8.49
C ASP A 130 2.48 24.89 -8.86
N HIS A 131 1.89 23.87 -9.50
CA HIS A 131 0.50 23.92 -9.99
C HIS A 131 -0.23 22.60 -9.71
N PRO A 132 -1.58 22.67 -9.54
CA PRO A 132 -2.40 21.46 -9.46
C PRO A 132 -2.21 20.59 -10.71
N ILE A 133 -1.73 19.36 -10.50
CA ILE A 133 -1.42 18.42 -11.60
C ILE A 133 -2.71 17.90 -12.25
N TYR A 134 -3.80 17.81 -11.46
CA TYR A 134 -5.07 17.24 -11.89
C TYR A 134 -6.06 18.32 -12.30
N GLU A 135 -6.40 18.37 -13.59
CA GLU A 135 -7.29 19.39 -14.15
C GLU A 135 -8.71 19.25 -13.63
N THR A 136 -9.21 18.04 -13.41
CA THR A 136 -10.54 17.81 -12.84
C THR A 136 -10.70 18.53 -11.49
N TYR A 137 -9.71 18.49 -10.61
CA TYR A 137 -9.77 19.23 -9.34
C TYR A 137 -9.56 20.73 -9.50
N ARG A 138 -8.82 21.16 -10.52
CA ARG A 138 -8.66 22.59 -10.83
C ARG A 138 -9.98 23.21 -11.25
N LEU A 139 -10.81 22.48 -11.99
CA LEU A 139 -12.09 22.95 -12.51
C LEU A 139 -13.29 22.63 -11.62
N ALA A 140 -13.15 21.71 -10.66
CA ALA A 140 -14.23 21.30 -9.77
C ALA A 140 -14.73 22.46 -8.90
N PRO A 141 -16.05 22.54 -8.61
CA PRO A 141 -16.59 23.44 -7.63
C PRO A 141 -15.92 23.24 -6.26
N ARG A 142 -15.55 24.32 -5.59
CA ARG A 142 -14.94 24.25 -4.27
C ARG A 142 -15.97 23.82 -3.22
N VAL A 143 -15.67 22.73 -2.52
CA VAL A 143 -16.48 22.23 -1.39
C VAL A 143 -16.00 22.84 -0.06
N SER A 144 -14.78 23.38 -0.06
CA SER A 144 -14.13 24.05 1.07
C SER A 144 -13.43 25.32 0.60
N GLU A 145 -12.94 26.14 1.51
CA GLU A 145 -12.16 27.34 1.19
C GLU A 145 -10.74 27.05 0.69
N LEU A 146 -10.35 25.76 0.62
CA LEU A 146 -9.04 25.37 0.14
C LEU A 146 -8.91 25.60 -1.38
N SER A 147 -7.76 26.12 -1.80
CA SER A 147 -7.40 26.17 -3.22
C SER A 147 -7.16 24.75 -3.76
N ALA A 148 -7.19 24.56 -5.10
CA ALA A 148 -6.90 23.26 -5.71
C ALA A 148 -5.49 22.76 -5.37
N ALA A 149 -4.52 23.67 -5.29
CA ALA A 149 -3.15 23.33 -4.90
C ALA A 149 -3.08 22.90 -3.42
N ALA A 150 -3.73 23.61 -2.52
CA ALA A 150 -3.78 23.26 -1.10
C ALA A 150 -4.48 21.92 -0.85
N ASP A 151 -5.54 21.60 -1.60
CA ASP A 151 -6.25 20.33 -1.52
C ASP A 151 -5.37 19.16 -2.05
N MET A 152 -4.64 19.37 -3.14
CA MET A 152 -3.66 18.39 -3.64
C MET A 152 -2.54 18.13 -2.63
N ILE A 153 -1.97 19.18 -2.03
CA ILE A 153 -0.96 19.07 -0.98
C ILE A 153 -1.53 18.33 0.24
N LEU A 154 -2.75 18.64 0.67
CA LEU A 154 -3.41 17.93 1.76
C LEU A 154 -3.55 16.43 1.44
N GLY A 155 -3.94 16.08 0.21
CA GLY A 155 -3.98 14.70 -0.25
C GLY A 155 -2.63 14.00 -0.16
N ALA A 156 -1.56 14.68 -0.59
CA ALA A 156 -0.18 14.17 -0.48
C ALA A 156 0.28 13.99 0.97
N VAL A 157 -0.07 14.93 1.86
CA VAL A 157 0.23 14.83 3.30
C VAL A 157 -0.52 13.66 3.95
N VAL A 158 -1.79 13.47 3.62
CA VAL A 158 -2.58 12.31 4.09
C VAL A 158 -1.94 11.01 3.62
N MET A 159 -1.60 10.91 2.34
CA MET A 159 -0.93 9.74 1.76
C MET A 159 0.36 9.42 2.51
N LYS A 160 1.24 10.39 2.66
CA LYS A 160 2.54 10.20 3.34
C LYS A 160 2.37 9.89 4.82
N GLY A 161 1.46 10.59 5.50
CA GLY A 161 1.19 10.37 6.92
C GLY A 161 0.72 8.94 7.22
N PHE A 162 -0.16 8.37 6.41
CA PHE A 162 -0.57 6.97 6.57
C PHE A 162 0.58 5.99 6.35
N ASN A 163 1.40 6.20 5.30
CA ASN A 163 2.58 5.36 5.05
C ASN A 163 3.58 5.41 6.20
N GLU A 164 3.93 6.62 6.69
CA GLU A 164 4.86 6.81 7.80
C GLU A 164 4.37 6.16 9.09
N ILE A 165 3.11 6.43 9.47
CA ILE A 165 2.53 5.86 10.69
C ILE A 165 2.52 4.32 10.60
N PHE A 166 2.08 3.78 9.47
CA PHE A 166 2.06 2.33 9.25
C PHE A 166 3.46 1.71 9.36
N ALA A 167 4.45 2.29 8.67
CA ALA A 167 5.82 1.81 8.69
C ALA A 167 6.44 1.88 10.10
N LEU A 168 6.23 3.00 10.81
CA LEU A 168 6.71 3.18 12.19
C LEU A 168 6.07 2.17 13.16
N LEU A 169 4.78 1.89 13.03
CA LEU A 169 4.09 0.87 13.85
C LEU A 169 4.65 -0.53 13.56
N CYS A 170 4.88 -0.87 12.28
CA CYS A 170 5.47 -2.16 11.90
C CYS A 170 6.90 -2.31 12.41
N MET A 171 7.73 -1.27 12.26
CA MET A 171 9.11 -1.26 12.76
C MET A 171 9.15 -1.35 14.28
N GLY A 172 8.32 -0.56 14.97
CA GLY A 172 8.22 -0.57 16.43
C GLY A 172 7.82 -1.95 16.96
N TYR A 173 6.74 -2.53 16.40
CA TYR A 173 6.32 -3.89 16.75
C TYR A 173 7.44 -4.92 16.51
N ALA A 174 8.06 -4.90 15.34
CA ALA A 174 9.13 -5.83 15.00
C ALA A 174 10.34 -5.69 15.93
N PHE A 175 10.73 -4.47 16.28
CA PHE A 175 11.81 -4.19 17.21
C PHE A 175 11.53 -4.75 18.60
N PHE A 176 10.37 -4.44 19.20
CA PHE A 176 10.02 -4.92 20.53
C PHE A 176 9.83 -6.43 20.58
N ALA A 177 9.22 -7.04 19.57
CA ALA A 177 9.07 -8.49 19.48
C ALA A 177 10.42 -9.20 19.30
N TRP A 178 11.34 -8.61 18.57
CA TRP A 178 12.72 -9.09 18.44
C TRP A 178 13.45 -9.01 19.78
N TYR A 179 13.44 -7.84 20.40
CA TYR A 179 14.08 -7.62 21.71
C TYR A 179 13.60 -8.59 22.80
N GLN A 180 12.30 -8.90 22.83
CA GLN A 180 11.75 -9.88 23.77
C GLN A 180 12.23 -11.31 23.55
N ARG A 181 12.61 -11.67 22.32
CA ARG A 181 13.12 -13.02 22.01
C ARG A 181 14.59 -13.21 22.33
N GLU A 182 15.35 -12.13 22.40
CA GLU A 182 16.79 -12.15 22.72
C GLU A 182 17.03 -12.13 24.24
N LYS A 183 16.01 -11.92 25.06
CA LYS A 183 16.05 -12.05 26.53
C LYS A 183 15.77 -13.47 26.98
#